data_659f5052b7b4624684bbab9d12df80c4
#
_entry.id   659f5052b7b4624684bbab9d12df80c4
#
_cell.length_a   1.000
_cell.length_b   1.000
_cell.length_c   1.000
_cell.angle_alpha   90.00
_cell.angle_beta   90.00
_cell.angle_gamma   90.00
#
_symmetry.space_group_name_H-M   'P 1'
#
loop_
_entity.id
_entity.type
_entity.pdbx_description
1 polymer ?
#
loop_
_entity_poly.entity_id
_entity_poly.type
_entity_poly.pdbx_seq_one_letter_code
_entity_poly.pdbx_strand_id
1 'polypeptide(L)'
;ASAGLDGAAIGMAHRGRLNVLVNSLGKMPKDLFAEFDHTAPEDLPAGDVKYHQGFSSDVTTPGGPVHLSLAFNPSHLEIVNPVVEGSVRARMDRRADPHGKQVLPVLVHGDAAFAGQGVNQETLALAQTRGYYTGGTVHIIINNQIGFTTSDPRDTRSTLYCTDICLLYTSDAAD
;
A
#
# COMPACT_ATOMS: atom_id res chain seq x y z
N ALA A 1 4.07 -7.58 15.72
CA ALA A 1 4.44 -7.64 17.13
C ALA A 1 5.21 -8.92 17.49
N SER A 2 4.64 -10.14 17.40
CA SER A 2 5.35 -11.39 17.75
C SER A 2 6.62 -11.65 16.91
N ALA A 3 6.70 -11.10 15.71
CA ALA A 3 7.88 -11.15 14.83
C ALA A 3 8.81 -9.95 15.01
N GLY A 4 8.62 -9.12 16.03
CA GLY A 4 9.43 -7.90 16.26
C GLY A 4 8.98 -6.69 15.47
N LEU A 5 7.85 -6.77 14.75
CA LEU A 5 7.31 -5.62 14.01
C LEU A 5 6.63 -4.63 14.96
N ASP A 6 7.02 -3.37 14.87
CA ASP A 6 6.43 -2.24 15.59
C ASP A 6 5.37 -1.52 14.76
N GLY A 7 5.41 -1.65 13.43
CA GLY A 7 4.47 -0.99 12.57
C GLY A 7 4.43 -1.50 11.13
N ALA A 8 3.41 -1.05 10.40
CA ALA A 8 3.31 -1.23 8.97
C ALA A 8 2.95 0.09 8.28
N ALA A 9 3.57 0.34 7.15
CA ALA A 9 3.20 1.42 6.25
C ALA A 9 2.46 0.83 5.05
N ILE A 10 1.24 1.29 4.83
CA ILE A 10 0.32 0.70 3.85
C ILE A 10 0.11 1.68 2.70
N GLY A 11 0.28 1.19 1.49
CA GLY A 11 -0.11 1.87 0.25
C GLY A 11 -1.20 1.10 -0.47
N MET A 12 -2.18 1.81 -0.99
CA MET A 12 -3.25 1.21 -1.78
C MET A 12 -3.92 2.25 -2.68
N ALA A 13 -4.58 1.77 -3.71
CA ALA A 13 -5.44 2.59 -4.56
C ALA A 13 -6.71 3.03 -3.80
N HIS A 14 -7.55 3.83 -4.47
CA HIS A 14 -8.79 4.36 -3.89
C HIS A 14 -9.89 3.30 -3.72
N ARG A 15 -9.96 2.27 -4.58
CA ARG A 15 -10.98 1.22 -4.48
C ARG A 15 -10.78 0.37 -3.23
N GLY A 16 -11.82 0.24 -2.42
CA GLY A 16 -11.78 -0.49 -1.15
C GLY A 16 -11.15 0.27 0.01
N ARG A 17 -10.64 1.49 -0.19
CA ARG A 17 -9.96 2.25 0.84
C ARG A 17 -10.84 2.56 2.04
N LEU A 18 -12.09 2.93 1.83
CA LEU A 18 -13.03 3.21 2.94
C LEU A 18 -13.25 1.98 3.82
N ASN A 19 -13.28 0.80 3.23
CA ASN A 19 -13.36 -0.46 3.98
C ASN A 19 -12.12 -0.66 4.85
N VAL A 20 -10.93 -0.43 4.31
CA VAL A 20 -9.67 -0.54 5.06
C VAL A 20 -9.60 0.48 6.19
N LEU A 21 -10.02 1.72 5.95
CA LEU A 21 -10.08 2.77 6.97
C LEU A 21 -10.93 2.35 8.15
N VAL A 22 -12.12 1.81 7.90
CA VAL A 22 -13.05 1.43 8.97
C VAL A 22 -12.67 0.09 9.61
N ASN A 23 -12.52 -0.96 8.81
CA ASN A 23 -12.44 -2.32 9.33
C ASN A 23 -11.02 -2.75 9.73
N SER A 24 -9.99 -2.17 9.12
CA SER A 24 -8.62 -2.53 9.43
C SER A 24 -7.92 -1.50 10.33
N LEU A 25 -8.19 -0.22 10.12
CA LEU A 25 -7.55 0.88 10.86
C LEU A 25 -8.41 1.44 11.97
N GLY A 26 -9.68 1.07 12.05
CA GLY A 26 -10.59 1.47 13.13
C GLY A 26 -11.09 2.91 13.06
N LYS A 27 -11.03 3.55 11.88
CA LYS A 27 -11.67 4.87 11.70
C LYS A 27 -13.17 4.74 11.95
N MET A 28 -13.71 5.60 12.80
CA MET A 28 -15.14 5.54 13.13
C MET A 28 -16.00 5.90 11.92
N PRO A 29 -17.01 5.08 11.57
CA PRO A 29 -17.90 5.38 10.45
C PRO A 29 -18.57 6.76 10.55
N LYS A 30 -18.92 7.20 11.75
CA LYS A 30 -19.51 8.53 11.98
C LYS A 30 -18.59 9.67 11.53
N ASP A 31 -17.28 9.53 11.78
CA ASP A 31 -16.29 10.55 11.40
C ASP A 31 -16.10 10.56 9.87
N LEU A 32 -16.10 9.38 9.26
CA LEU A 32 -16.05 9.25 7.81
C LEU A 32 -17.29 9.87 7.14
N PHE A 33 -18.49 9.59 7.64
CA PHE A 33 -19.73 10.17 7.11
C PHE A 33 -19.80 11.68 7.32
N ALA A 34 -19.34 12.20 8.45
CA ALA A 34 -19.28 13.64 8.69
C ALA A 34 -18.42 14.36 7.65
N GLU A 35 -17.35 13.71 7.16
CA GLU A 35 -16.53 14.26 6.08
C GLU A 35 -17.28 14.27 4.72
N PHE A 36 -18.13 13.26 4.44
CA PHE A 36 -18.97 13.26 3.24
C PHE A 36 -20.05 14.32 3.30
N ASP A 37 -20.64 14.55 4.47
CA ASP A 37 -21.71 15.53 4.68
C ASP A 37 -21.19 16.96 4.86
N HIS A 38 -19.86 17.17 4.78
CA HIS A 38 -19.20 18.46 5.02
C HIS A 38 -19.52 19.07 6.41
N THR A 39 -19.81 18.23 7.38
CA THR A 39 -20.07 18.61 8.78
C THR A 39 -18.85 18.43 9.68
N ALA A 40 -17.74 17.94 9.12
CA ALA A 40 -16.47 17.86 9.83
C ALA A 40 -15.93 19.27 10.13
N PRO A 41 -15.16 19.46 11.23
CA PRO A 41 -14.55 20.75 11.54
C PRO A 41 -13.74 21.30 10.36
N GLU A 42 -13.88 22.59 10.09
CA GLU A 42 -13.29 23.30 8.93
C GLU A 42 -11.75 23.39 8.95
N ASP A 43 -11.10 22.91 9.99
CA ASP A 43 -9.64 22.97 10.17
C ASP A 43 -8.84 21.99 9.29
N LEU A 44 -9.52 21.14 8.52
CA LEU A 44 -8.86 20.29 7.53
C LEU A 44 -8.87 20.97 6.17
N PRO A 45 -7.70 21.09 5.49
CA PRO A 45 -7.65 21.67 4.16
C PRO A 45 -8.66 20.98 3.25
N ALA A 46 -9.66 21.72 2.81
CA ALA A 46 -10.65 21.28 1.87
C ALA A 46 -9.96 20.94 0.55
N GLY A 47 -10.27 19.82 -0.05
CA GLY A 47 -9.97 19.72 -1.45
C GLY A 47 -9.58 18.39 -2.05
N ASP A 48 -9.39 17.33 -1.30
CA ASP A 48 -9.15 16.03 -1.94
C ASP A 48 -10.38 15.12 -1.82
N VAL A 49 -10.51 14.17 -2.76
CA VAL A 49 -11.58 13.18 -2.71
C VAL A 49 -11.42 12.26 -1.51
N LYS A 50 -12.54 11.89 -0.90
CA LYS A 50 -12.58 11.10 0.34
C LYS A 50 -11.91 9.72 0.19
N TYR A 51 -11.83 9.20 -1.03
CA TYR A 51 -11.15 7.94 -1.36
C TYR A 51 -9.61 8.02 -1.38
N HIS A 52 -9.02 9.20 -1.14
CA HIS A 52 -7.57 9.40 -1.08
C HIS A 52 -7.03 9.59 0.33
N GLN A 53 -7.90 9.58 1.34
CA GLN A 53 -7.51 9.83 2.73
C GLN A 53 -6.48 8.83 3.24
N GLY A 54 -5.49 9.37 3.94
CA GLY A 54 -4.61 8.62 4.82
C GLY A 54 -5.18 8.51 6.23
N PHE A 55 -4.64 7.59 7.00
CA PHE A 55 -5.00 7.40 8.40
C PHE A 55 -3.90 6.64 9.13
N SER A 56 -3.76 6.87 10.43
CA SER A 56 -2.90 6.04 11.25
C SER A 56 -3.55 5.73 12.59
N SER A 57 -3.29 4.53 13.08
CA SER A 57 -3.81 4.07 14.37
C SER A 57 -2.93 2.96 14.94
N ASP A 58 -3.03 2.78 16.26
CA ASP A 58 -2.43 1.64 16.92
C ASP A 58 -3.47 0.52 17.05
N VAL A 59 -3.12 -0.67 16.59
CA VAL A 59 -3.95 -1.87 16.73
C VAL A 59 -3.33 -2.84 17.71
N THR A 60 -4.17 -3.36 18.61
CA THR A 60 -3.75 -4.40 19.55
C THR A 60 -3.79 -5.76 18.85
N THR A 61 -2.65 -6.43 18.83
CA THR A 61 -2.53 -7.81 18.33
C THR A 61 -2.17 -8.76 19.46
N PRO A 62 -2.33 -10.08 19.28
CA PRO A 62 -1.90 -11.06 20.29
C PRO A 62 -0.41 -10.93 20.68
N GLY A 63 0.42 -10.39 19.81
CA GLY A 63 1.84 -10.14 20.04
C GLY A 63 2.17 -8.75 20.62
N GLY A 64 1.16 -7.92 20.85
CA GLY A 64 1.33 -6.54 21.34
C GLY A 64 0.78 -5.49 20.36
N PRO A 65 0.93 -4.19 20.69
CA PRO A 65 0.48 -3.11 19.82
C PRO A 65 1.35 -3.03 18.55
N VAL A 66 0.72 -2.66 17.44
CA VAL A 66 1.35 -2.41 16.15
C VAL A 66 0.79 -1.10 15.58
N HIS A 67 1.67 -0.20 15.18
CA HIS A 67 1.26 1.05 14.52
C HIS A 67 1.00 0.83 13.04
N LEU A 68 -0.22 1.07 12.58
CA LEU A 68 -0.59 1.02 11.17
C LEU A 68 -0.70 2.44 10.61
N SER A 69 -0.09 2.69 9.46
CA SER A 69 -0.22 3.96 8.76
C SER A 69 -0.55 3.73 7.29
N LEU A 70 -1.72 4.22 6.87
CA LEU A 70 -2.16 4.22 5.49
C LEU A 70 -1.76 5.54 4.85
N ALA A 71 -0.93 5.49 3.82
CA ALA A 71 -0.52 6.67 3.09
C ALA A 71 -1.68 7.28 2.30
N PHE A 72 -1.67 8.61 2.17
CA PHE A 72 -2.51 9.27 1.17
C PHE A 72 -2.16 8.76 -0.23
N ASN A 73 -3.12 8.73 -1.14
CA ASN A 73 -2.83 8.42 -2.53
C ASN A 73 -3.54 9.40 -3.46
N PRO A 74 -2.98 9.69 -4.64
CA PRO A 74 -3.68 10.42 -5.69
C PRO A 74 -4.54 9.48 -6.54
N SER A 75 -5.20 10.03 -7.56
CA SER A 75 -5.95 9.23 -8.54
C SER A 75 -5.06 8.38 -9.44
N HIS A 76 -3.78 8.69 -9.53
CA HIS A 76 -2.80 7.90 -10.30
C HIS A 76 -2.53 6.58 -9.58
N LEU A 77 -2.88 5.48 -10.23
CA LEU A 77 -2.69 4.14 -9.67
C LEU A 77 -1.21 3.82 -9.51
N GLU A 78 -0.89 3.10 -8.45
CA GLU A 78 0.43 2.56 -8.12
C GLU A 78 1.51 3.61 -7.74
N ILE A 79 1.27 4.90 -7.93
CA ILE A 79 2.27 5.93 -7.62
C ILE A 79 2.57 6.05 -6.11
N VAL A 80 1.68 5.57 -5.27
CA VAL A 80 1.89 5.54 -3.81
C VAL A 80 2.97 4.53 -3.40
N ASN A 81 3.27 3.55 -4.25
CA ASN A 81 4.20 2.47 -3.92
C ASN A 81 5.60 2.98 -3.56
N PRO A 82 6.30 3.75 -4.41
CA PRO A 82 7.60 4.29 -4.04
C PRO A 82 7.53 5.28 -2.88
N VAL A 83 6.39 5.94 -2.66
CA VAL A 83 6.19 6.84 -1.50
C VAL A 83 6.18 6.04 -0.20
N VAL A 84 5.49 4.91 -0.17
CA VAL A 84 5.49 4.01 1.00
C VAL A 84 6.88 3.44 1.26
N GLU A 85 7.58 2.99 0.22
CA GLU A 85 8.96 2.50 0.34
C GLU A 85 9.88 3.58 0.92
N GLY A 86 9.82 4.81 0.40
CA GLY A 86 10.59 5.94 0.92
C GLY A 86 10.24 6.27 2.38
N SER A 87 8.96 6.18 2.75
CA SER A 87 8.50 6.37 4.13
C SER A 87 9.06 5.30 5.09
N VAL A 88 9.07 4.03 4.65
CA VAL A 88 9.66 2.94 5.42
C VAL A 88 11.16 3.13 5.55
N ARG A 89 11.85 3.45 4.47
CA ARG A 89 13.29 3.73 4.48
C ARG A 89 13.65 4.85 5.48
N ALA A 90 12.91 5.94 5.47
CA ALA A 90 13.12 7.03 6.42
C ALA A 90 12.89 6.60 7.87
N ARG A 91 11.97 5.67 8.13
CA ARG A 91 11.76 5.10 9.46
C ARG A 91 12.89 4.17 9.87
N MET A 92 13.41 3.36 8.94
CA MET A 92 14.59 2.53 9.18
C MET A 92 15.80 3.38 9.61
N ASP A 93 16.08 4.45 8.87
CA ASP A 93 17.19 5.35 9.17
C ASP A 93 17.03 6.01 10.55
N ARG A 94 15.84 6.52 10.88
CA ARG A 94 15.56 7.14 12.19
C ARG A 94 15.61 6.17 13.35
N ARG A 95 15.34 4.89 13.12
CA ARG A 95 15.32 3.84 14.15
C ARG A 95 16.62 3.06 14.22
N ALA A 96 17.61 3.39 13.41
CA ALA A 96 18.84 2.63 13.26
C ALA A 96 18.58 1.13 13.00
N ASP A 97 17.60 0.83 12.12
CA ASP A 97 17.20 -0.51 11.71
C ASP A 97 17.72 -0.83 10.29
N PRO A 98 19.00 -1.18 10.13
CA PRO A 98 19.60 -1.38 8.81
C PRO A 98 19.05 -2.63 8.08
N HIS A 99 18.31 -3.47 8.76
CA HIS A 99 17.78 -4.72 8.23
C HIS A 99 16.28 -4.68 7.93
N GLY A 100 15.60 -3.54 8.18
CA GLY A 100 14.17 -3.38 7.91
C GLY A 100 13.28 -4.36 8.68
N LYS A 101 13.57 -4.60 9.96
CA LYS A 101 12.86 -5.58 10.79
C LYS A 101 11.71 -5.01 11.61
N GLN A 102 11.63 -3.68 11.74
CA GLN A 102 10.68 -3.02 12.64
C GLN A 102 9.42 -2.51 11.92
N VAL A 103 9.56 -2.07 10.67
CA VAL A 103 8.43 -1.51 9.90
C VAL A 103 8.26 -2.24 8.58
N LEU A 104 7.07 -2.79 8.38
CA LEU A 104 6.74 -3.55 7.18
C LEU A 104 6.06 -2.66 6.13
N PRO A 105 6.60 -2.53 4.91
CA PRO A 105 5.83 -1.99 3.80
C PRO A 105 4.81 -3.00 3.30
N VAL A 106 3.56 -2.55 3.13
CA VAL A 106 2.46 -3.37 2.60
C VAL A 106 1.79 -2.60 1.47
N LEU A 107 1.78 -3.17 0.28
CA LEU A 107 1.19 -2.58 -0.90
C LEU A 107 0.02 -3.42 -1.39
N VAL A 108 -1.16 -2.79 -1.54
CA VAL A 108 -2.38 -3.44 -2.00
C VAL A 108 -2.72 -2.95 -3.40
N HIS A 109 -2.81 -3.87 -4.33
CA HIS A 109 -2.94 -3.60 -5.76
C HIS A 109 -4.23 -4.18 -6.34
N GLY A 110 -4.71 -3.56 -7.43
CA GLY A 110 -5.57 -4.25 -8.38
C GLY A 110 -4.72 -4.99 -9.41
N ASP A 111 -5.19 -6.10 -9.93
CA ASP A 111 -4.44 -6.97 -10.86
C ASP A 111 -4.03 -6.26 -12.15
N ALA A 112 -4.94 -5.51 -12.77
CA ALA A 112 -4.66 -4.79 -14.00
C ALA A 112 -3.63 -3.66 -13.80
N ALA A 113 -3.72 -2.91 -12.70
CA ALA A 113 -2.78 -1.85 -12.38
C ALA A 113 -1.41 -2.43 -12.02
N PHE A 114 -1.36 -3.51 -11.25
CA PHE A 114 -0.12 -4.16 -10.87
C PHE A 114 0.66 -4.64 -12.10
N ALA A 115 -0.01 -5.33 -13.01
CA ALA A 115 0.62 -5.84 -14.23
C ALA A 115 0.95 -4.74 -15.26
N GLY A 116 0.15 -3.66 -15.32
CA GLY A 116 0.19 -2.70 -16.43
C GLY A 116 0.85 -1.36 -16.13
N GLN A 117 1.09 -1.01 -14.87
CA GLN A 117 1.71 0.28 -14.51
C GLN A 117 3.22 0.16 -14.35
N GLY A 118 3.97 0.85 -15.21
CA GLY A 118 5.45 0.79 -15.23
C GLY A 118 6.12 1.18 -13.90
N VAL A 119 5.47 2.02 -13.08
CA VAL A 119 5.97 2.41 -11.76
C VAL A 119 6.17 1.21 -10.81
N ASN A 120 5.45 0.11 -11.00
CA ASN A 120 5.68 -1.12 -10.23
C ASN A 120 7.04 -1.74 -10.57
N GLN A 121 7.37 -1.81 -11.86
CA GLN A 121 8.68 -2.30 -12.31
C GLN A 121 9.81 -1.40 -11.82
N GLU A 122 9.62 -0.08 -11.88
CA GLU A 122 10.59 0.89 -11.36
C GLU A 122 10.79 0.72 -9.85
N THR A 123 9.72 0.54 -9.09
CA THR A 123 9.79 0.30 -7.64
C THR A 123 10.51 -1.02 -7.33
N LEU A 124 10.19 -2.10 -8.04
CA LEU A 124 10.87 -3.38 -7.90
C LEU A 124 12.36 -3.30 -8.26
N ALA A 125 12.71 -2.54 -9.31
CA ALA A 125 14.10 -2.33 -9.70
C ALA A 125 14.93 -1.61 -8.62
N LEU A 126 14.29 -0.82 -7.76
CA LEU A 126 14.93 -0.13 -6.63
C LEU A 126 15.08 -1.00 -5.38
N ALA A 127 14.33 -2.09 -5.26
CA ALA A 127 14.14 -2.85 -4.02
C ALA A 127 15.45 -3.33 -3.36
N GLN A 128 16.47 -3.69 -4.14
CA GLN A 128 17.76 -4.17 -3.64
C GLN A 128 18.88 -3.14 -3.77
N THR A 129 18.59 -1.93 -4.23
CA THR A 129 19.62 -0.90 -4.35
C THR A 129 19.93 -0.28 -2.99
N ARG A 130 21.20 0.04 -2.75
CA ARG A 130 21.68 0.52 -1.44
C ARG A 130 20.89 1.73 -0.89
N GLY A 131 20.52 2.66 -1.77
CA GLY A 131 19.83 3.90 -1.38
C GLY A 131 18.36 3.69 -1.04
N TYR A 132 17.74 2.61 -1.53
CA TYR A 132 16.29 2.41 -1.48
C TYR A 132 15.87 1.12 -0.76
N TYR A 133 16.80 0.30 -0.35
CA TYR A 133 16.53 -0.97 0.33
C TYR A 133 15.66 -0.78 1.58
N THR A 134 14.62 -1.58 1.72
CA THR A 134 13.65 -1.55 2.84
C THR A 134 13.54 -2.89 3.57
N GLY A 135 14.29 -3.91 3.19
CA GLY A 135 14.23 -5.24 3.82
C GLY A 135 13.23 -6.20 3.17
N GLY A 136 12.35 -5.71 2.34
CA GLY A 136 11.31 -6.48 1.67
C GLY A 136 9.93 -5.84 1.81
N THR A 137 9.04 -6.16 0.89
CA THR A 137 7.69 -5.58 0.80
C THR A 137 6.66 -6.69 0.62
N VAL A 138 5.54 -6.60 1.33
CA VAL A 138 4.41 -7.50 1.12
C VAL A 138 3.48 -6.89 0.07
N HIS A 139 3.29 -7.58 -1.04
CA HIS A 139 2.35 -7.22 -2.08
C HIS A 139 1.09 -8.07 -1.97
N ILE A 140 -0.08 -7.42 -1.89
CA ILE A 140 -1.39 -8.06 -1.87
C ILE A 140 -2.12 -7.67 -3.14
N ILE A 141 -2.39 -8.61 -4.02
CA ILE A 141 -3.08 -8.35 -5.28
C ILE A 141 -4.53 -8.81 -5.19
N ILE A 142 -5.46 -7.86 -5.34
CA ILE A 142 -6.89 -8.14 -5.45
C ILE A 142 -7.18 -8.42 -6.92
N ASN A 143 -7.16 -9.70 -7.27
CA ASN A 143 -7.39 -10.15 -8.65
C ASN A 143 -8.90 -10.21 -8.94
N ASN A 144 -9.52 -9.06 -9.11
CA ASN A 144 -10.93 -8.94 -9.45
C ASN A 144 -11.19 -9.03 -10.95
N GLN A 145 -10.15 -9.13 -11.76
CA GLN A 145 -10.21 -9.24 -13.24
C GLN A 145 -10.90 -8.05 -13.92
N ILE A 146 -10.89 -6.88 -13.27
CA ILE A 146 -11.40 -5.63 -13.82
C ILE A 146 -10.25 -4.82 -14.37
N GLY A 147 -10.18 -4.68 -15.68
CA GLY A 147 -9.18 -3.87 -16.38
C GLY A 147 -9.81 -2.66 -17.07
N PHE A 148 -9.89 -1.51 -16.43
CA PHE A 148 -10.40 -0.24 -17.00
C PHE A 148 -11.44 -0.41 -18.11
N THR A 149 -11.06 -0.15 -19.37
CA THR A 149 -11.90 -0.27 -20.56
C THR A 149 -11.74 -1.60 -21.28
N THR A 150 -10.98 -2.55 -20.74
CA THR A 150 -10.74 -3.86 -21.34
C THR A 150 -11.87 -4.81 -20.95
N SER A 151 -12.62 -5.28 -21.94
CA SER A 151 -13.77 -6.17 -21.74
C SER A 151 -13.42 -7.65 -21.89
N ASP A 152 -12.41 -7.97 -22.71
CA ASP A 152 -11.98 -9.35 -22.95
C ASP A 152 -10.69 -9.64 -22.14
N PRO A 153 -10.68 -10.70 -21.32
CA PRO A 153 -9.48 -11.09 -20.56
C PRO A 153 -8.23 -11.31 -21.43
N ARG A 154 -8.40 -11.71 -22.67
CA ARG A 154 -7.30 -11.93 -23.63
C ARG A 154 -6.58 -10.63 -24.03
N ASP A 155 -7.26 -9.50 -23.89
CA ASP A 155 -6.73 -8.18 -24.21
C ASP A 155 -6.11 -7.49 -22.99
N THR A 156 -6.16 -8.13 -21.80
CA THR A 156 -5.75 -7.52 -20.55
C THR A 156 -4.22 -7.55 -20.35
N ARG A 157 -3.58 -8.68 -20.63
CA ARG A 157 -2.14 -8.90 -20.47
C ARG A 157 -1.67 -10.11 -21.26
N SER A 158 -0.36 -10.15 -21.52
CA SER A 158 0.28 -11.26 -22.23
C SER A 158 0.53 -12.49 -21.37
N THR A 159 0.54 -12.34 -20.05
CA THR A 159 0.89 -13.41 -19.09
C THR A 159 -0.35 -14.04 -18.47
N LEU A 160 -0.21 -15.28 -18.00
CA LEU A 160 -1.29 -15.99 -17.32
C LEU A 160 -1.64 -15.35 -15.98
N TYR A 161 -0.63 -15.00 -15.19
CA TYR A 161 -0.78 -14.39 -13.88
C TYR A 161 -0.40 -12.91 -13.88
N CYS A 162 -1.15 -12.09 -13.17
CA CYS A 162 -0.82 -10.67 -12.99
C CYS A 162 0.48 -10.46 -12.18
N THR A 163 0.91 -11.48 -11.46
CA THR A 163 2.12 -11.48 -10.65
C THR A 163 3.38 -11.91 -11.39
N ASP A 164 3.30 -12.29 -12.66
CA ASP A 164 4.46 -12.77 -13.42
C ASP A 164 5.58 -11.75 -13.55
N ILE A 165 5.26 -10.47 -13.41
CA ILE A 165 6.26 -9.39 -13.31
C ILE A 165 7.25 -9.61 -12.15
N CYS A 166 6.81 -10.20 -11.05
CA CYS A 166 7.67 -10.47 -9.89
C CYS A 166 8.81 -11.43 -10.22
N LEU A 167 8.60 -12.34 -11.16
CA LEU A 167 9.63 -13.31 -11.58
C LEU A 167 10.85 -12.65 -12.21
N LEU A 168 10.74 -11.40 -12.66
CA LEU A 168 11.87 -10.65 -13.20
C LEU A 168 12.81 -10.12 -12.11
N TYR A 169 12.34 -9.99 -10.88
CA TYR A 169 13.03 -9.29 -9.79
C TYR A 169 13.27 -10.13 -8.55
N THR A 170 12.70 -11.33 -8.48
CA THR A 170 12.87 -12.23 -7.33
C THR A 170 13.62 -13.48 -7.77
N SER A 171 14.83 -13.65 -7.26
CA SER A 171 15.62 -14.84 -7.52
C SER A 171 15.21 -16.05 -6.67
N ASP A 172 14.50 -15.85 -5.56
CA ASP A 172 14.22 -16.87 -4.57
C ASP A 172 12.77 -17.41 -4.61
N ALA A 173 11.99 -17.02 -5.60
CA ALA A 173 10.60 -17.47 -5.72
C ALA A 173 10.43 -18.89 -6.28
N ALA A 174 11.51 -19.61 -6.50
CA ALA A 174 11.51 -20.90 -7.20
C ALA A 174 12.07 -22.08 -6.36
N ASP A 175 12.35 -21.91 -5.08
CA ASP A 175 12.79 -22.99 -4.20
C ASP A 175 11.66 -23.53 -3.31
#